data_25749450b8512f5951b5bb669c35aac4
#
_entry.id   25749450b8512f5951b5bb669c35aac4
#
_cell.length_a   1.000
_cell.length_b   1.000
_cell.length_c   1.000
_cell.angle_alpha   90.00
_cell.angle_beta   90.00
_cell.angle_gamma   90.00
#
_symmetry.space_group_name_H-M   'P 1'
#
loop_
_entity.id
_entity.type
_entity.pdbx_description
1 polymer ?
#
loop_
_entity_poly.entity_id
_entity_poly.type
_entity_poly.pdbx_seq_one_letter_code
_entity_poly.pdbx_strand_id
1 'polypeptide(L)'
;MAAADTQAQHELKLIRDTIESIWVAIILAFVLRAFVIEAFVIPTGSMAPTLLGQHFDMQCPSCGYQFAFAAPERDIPHGGLLAKQTVAGARCPNCQTTLGDTLPPSGGDRVLVLKYLYHFLEPQRWDVVVFKNPQDNRIMFIKRLLGLPGETLEIVHGDVFIKKPGEKEYQVATKPKAAQDAMWQLIFNNDYQPDYSKATGAPRWEPAPGDKARWKAVDAGRAFDFAGGRTATLEFHADRRSFLPHYGYNLPTDEDNRISSEKDLVTDLRLSCLYVPTAAASSVSLGLTSFSDEFSVDLASDGKATIHYNTLQGVSKQTIQLPPLTPGRGYELALEHADLGVRFYVDDSLVFQSNPEHYQVTYHDLVNRLNEPMRIRQPQVTLQADGGPCQLRHIKVMRDVYYTSTTLDLNNYETRLGDVAKLLGISRGSGARSGSWGGQDNPITLARGKGDLDEFFMLGDNSPLSADSRMWTSAAPTLRLWKDPAAPHTLENLQYQLGTVPRYNLMGRAFFVYWPAGHRLPMLVPAVPNVGQMRMIR
;
A
#
# COMPACT_ATOMS: atom_id res chain seq x y z
N MET A 1 10.35 64.78 -34.60
CA MET A 1 8.94 64.37 -34.36
C MET A 1 8.67 62.93 -34.84
N ALA A 2 8.93 62.59 -36.10
CA ALA A 2 8.61 61.24 -36.62
C ALA A 2 9.29 60.06 -35.90
N ALA A 3 10.52 60.20 -35.40
CA ALA A 3 11.22 59.09 -34.71
C ALA A 3 10.65 58.82 -33.29
N ALA A 4 10.17 59.87 -32.60
CA ALA A 4 9.56 59.70 -31.28
C ALA A 4 8.18 59.03 -31.37
N ASP A 5 7.42 59.31 -32.45
CA ASP A 5 6.12 58.67 -32.70
C ASP A 5 6.27 57.19 -33.03
N THR A 6 7.31 56.81 -33.76
CA THR A 6 7.59 55.40 -34.09
C THR A 6 8.01 54.57 -32.87
N GLN A 7 8.76 55.21 -31.94
CA GLN A 7 9.18 54.55 -30.70
C GLN A 7 8.00 54.34 -29.76
N ALA A 8 7.11 55.36 -29.59
CA ALA A 8 5.90 55.26 -28.79
C ALA A 8 4.91 54.18 -29.32
N GLN A 9 4.77 54.10 -30.64
CA GLN A 9 3.95 53.06 -31.28
C GLN A 9 4.54 51.65 -31.05
N HIS A 10 5.86 51.51 -31.07
CA HIS A 10 6.52 50.24 -30.78
C HIS A 10 6.34 49.82 -29.32
N GLU A 11 6.46 50.72 -28.38
CA GLU A 11 6.25 50.45 -26.95
C GLU A 11 4.78 50.09 -26.67
N LEU A 12 3.81 50.80 -27.26
CA LEU A 12 2.39 50.46 -27.14
C LEU A 12 2.06 49.08 -27.71
N LYS A 13 2.70 48.70 -28.82
CA LYS A 13 2.55 47.34 -29.40
C LYS A 13 3.10 46.29 -28.46
N LEU A 14 4.28 46.47 -27.88
CA LEU A 14 4.88 45.56 -26.92
C LEU A 14 3.98 45.38 -25.67
N ILE A 15 3.45 46.46 -25.14
CA ILE A 15 2.52 46.43 -23.99
C ILE A 15 1.26 45.65 -24.35
N ARG A 16 0.66 45.89 -25.51
CA ARG A 16 -0.51 45.19 -25.98
C ARG A 16 -0.24 43.69 -26.14
N ASP A 17 0.85 43.31 -26.82
CA ASP A 17 1.22 41.91 -27.08
C ASP A 17 1.51 41.19 -25.76
N THR A 18 2.10 41.89 -24.78
CA THR A 18 2.30 41.34 -23.43
C THR A 18 0.97 41.10 -22.70
N ILE A 19 0.04 42.06 -22.75
CA ILE A 19 -1.28 41.92 -22.13
C ILE A 19 -2.08 40.79 -22.80
N GLU A 20 -2.06 40.70 -24.14
CA GLU A 20 -2.72 39.63 -24.88
C GLU A 20 -2.14 38.27 -24.47
N SER A 21 -0.81 38.13 -24.36
CA SER A 21 -0.14 36.91 -23.94
C SER A 21 -0.54 36.52 -22.51
N ILE A 22 -0.64 37.48 -21.59
CA ILE A 22 -1.09 37.24 -20.20
C ILE A 22 -2.53 36.71 -20.20
N TRP A 23 -3.44 37.35 -20.97
CA TRP A 23 -4.83 36.90 -21.04
C TRP A 23 -4.95 35.49 -21.63
N VAL A 24 -4.21 35.19 -22.71
CA VAL A 24 -4.18 33.86 -23.30
C VAL A 24 -3.69 32.84 -22.28
N ALA A 25 -2.61 33.13 -21.54
CA ALA A 25 -2.09 32.25 -20.50
C ALA A 25 -3.11 32.03 -19.38
N ILE A 26 -3.80 33.08 -18.93
CA ILE A 26 -4.85 32.98 -17.91
C ILE A 26 -6.01 32.11 -18.39
N ILE A 27 -6.52 32.37 -19.62
CA ILE A 27 -7.62 31.59 -20.18
C ILE A 27 -7.21 30.12 -20.33
N LEU A 28 -6.00 29.85 -20.85
CA LEU A 28 -5.48 28.50 -20.98
C LEU A 28 -5.36 27.80 -19.62
N ALA A 29 -4.86 28.51 -18.61
CA ALA A 29 -4.76 27.98 -17.26
C ALA A 29 -6.14 27.61 -16.67
N PHE A 30 -7.15 28.48 -16.88
CA PHE A 30 -8.53 28.17 -16.47
C PHE A 30 -9.13 26.98 -17.21
N VAL A 31 -8.92 26.87 -18.52
CA VAL A 31 -9.37 25.73 -19.33
C VAL A 31 -8.71 24.44 -18.88
N LEU A 32 -7.39 24.46 -18.68
CA LEU A 32 -6.65 23.30 -18.17
C LEU A 32 -7.16 22.88 -16.79
N ARG A 33 -7.35 23.84 -15.88
CA ARG A 33 -7.88 23.56 -14.53
C ARG A 33 -9.32 23.05 -14.57
N ALA A 34 -10.18 23.61 -15.42
CA ALA A 34 -11.59 23.22 -15.48
C ALA A 34 -11.80 21.81 -16.05
N PHE A 35 -11.04 21.45 -17.10
CA PHE A 35 -11.33 20.25 -17.89
C PHE A 35 -10.24 19.17 -17.85
N VAL A 36 -8.99 19.51 -17.57
CA VAL A 36 -7.86 18.60 -17.73
C VAL A 36 -7.30 18.11 -16.41
N ILE A 37 -6.86 19.02 -15.54
CA ILE A 37 -6.15 18.68 -14.30
C ILE A 37 -6.77 19.45 -13.13
N GLU A 38 -7.03 18.72 -12.05
CA GLU A 38 -7.44 19.32 -10.79
C GLU A 38 -6.51 18.90 -9.66
N ALA A 39 -6.24 19.82 -8.75
CA ALA A 39 -5.41 19.59 -7.58
C ALA A 39 -6.29 19.29 -6.36
N PHE A 40 -6.01 18.21 -5.66
CA PHE A 40 -6.69 17.81 -4.42
C PHE A 40 -5.71 17.73 -3.26
N VAL A 41 -6.18 18.04 -2.06
CA VAL A 41 -5.48 17.80 -0.80
C VAL A 41 -6.05 16.54 -0.18
N ILE A 42 -5.19 15.66 0.30
CA ILE A 42 -5.58 14.42 0.97
C ILE A 42 -5.78 14.70 2.47
N PRO A 43 -7.02 14.74 2.98
CA PRO A 43 -7.25 15.12 4.38
C PRO A 43 -7.00 13.96 5.35
N THR A 44 -7.30 12.72 4.94
CA THR A 44 -7.35 11.54 5.81
C THR A 44 -6.31 10.50 5.45
N GLY A 45 -5.93 9.66 6.41
CA GLY A 45 -4.93 8.60 6.23
C GLY A 45 -5.45 7.33 5.55
N SER A 46 -6.65 7.32 4.97
CA SER A 46 -7.26 6.10 4.42
C SER A 46 -6.51 5.48 3.23
N MET A 47 -5.60 6.22 2.60
CA MET A 47 -4.73 5.77 1.50
C MET A 47 -3.26 5.62 1.93
N ALA A 48 -2.95 5.74 3.22
CA ALA A 48 -1.59 5.55 3.71
C ALA A 48 -1.13 4.08 3.57
N PRO A 49 0.16 3.84 3.34
CA PRO A 49 1.21 4.83 3.18
C PRO A 49 1.35 5.39 1.76
N THR A 50 0.55 4.93 0.79
CA THR A 50 0.64 5.36 -0.62
C THR A 50 0.42 6.87 -0.75
N LEU A 51 -0.61 7.39 -0.07
CA LEU A 51 -0.89 8.83 0.04
C LEU A 51 -1.13 9.17 1.51
N LEU A 52 -0.38 10.14 2.00
CA LEU A 52 -0.48 10.57 3.39
C LEU A 52 -1.57 11.63 3.54
N GLY A 53 -2.47 11.39 4.48
CA GLY A 53 -3.38 12.41 4.99
C GLY A 53 -2.69 13.29 6.04
N GLN A 54 -3.46 13.88 6.94
CA GLN A 54 -2.90 14.55 8.10
C GLN A 54 -2.14 13.56 8.98
N HIS A 55 -0.87 13.86 9.31
CA HIS A 55 0.02 12.95 10.03
C HIS A 55 1.07 13.72 10.84
N PHE A 56 1.78 13.00 11.68
CA PHE A 56 2.99 13.47 12.35
C PHE A 56 4.22 12.92 11.64
N ASP A 57 5.16 13.80 11.30
CA ASP A 57 6.48 13.41 10.83
C ASP A 57 7.33 13.05 12.04
N MET A 58 7.64 11.78 12.19
CA MET A 58 8.39 11.23 13.32
C MET A 58 9.79 10.83 12.89
N GLN A 59 10.78 11.07 13.75
CA GLN A 59 12.11 10.49 13.63
C GLN A 59 12.39 9.68 14.90
N CYS A 60 12.72 8.41 14.72
CA CYS A 60 13.03 7.54 15.85
C CYS A 60 14.36 7.95 16.49
N PRO A 61 14.38 8.32 17.80
CA PRO A 61 15.63 8.68 18.47
C PRO A 61 16.57 7.49 18.70
N SER A 62 16.06 6.26 18.60
CA SER A 62 16.86 5.04 18.79
C SER A 62 17.59 4.61 17.52
N CYS A 63 16.91 4.59 16.36
CA CYS A 63 17.51 4.10 15.11
C CYS A 63 17.63 5.18 14.00
N GLY A 64 17.10 6.38 14.22
CA GLY A 64 17.13 7.46 13.22
C GLY A 64 16.13 7.32 12.07
N TYR A 65 15.32 6.24 12.02
CA TYR A 65 14.35 6.02 10.96
C TYR A 65 13.25 7.09 10.98
N GLN A 66 12.94 7.65 9.82
CA GLN A 66 11.88 8.64 9.63
C GLN A 66 10.62 7.94 9.13
N PHE A 67 9.46 8.26 9.71
CA PHE A 67 8.19 7.67 9.33
C PHE A 67 7.03 8.63 9.62
N ALA A 68 5.94 8.45 8.88
CA ALA A 68 4.69 9.13 9.13
C ALA A 68 3.84 8.32 10.10
N PHE A 69 3.17 9.02 11.02
CA PHE A 69 2.26 8.42 12.00
C PHE A 69 0.93 9.16 11.97
N ALA A 70 -0.19 8.44 11.94
CA ALA A 70 -1.51 9.03 11.79
C ALA A 70 -1.79 10.11 12.84
N ALA A 71 -2.33 11.24 12.42
CA ALA A 71 -2.87 12.24 13.31
C ALA A 71 -4.39 12.04 13.44
N PRO A 72 -4.98 12.31 14.62
CA PRO A 72 -6.43 12.31 14.78
C PRO A 72 -7.07 13.26 13.77
N GLU A 73 -8.14 12.80 13.14
CA GLU A 73 -8.93 13.67 12.25
C GLU A 73 -9.53 14.81 13.07
N ARG A 74 -9.12 16.01 12.76
CA ARG A 74 -9.72 17.24 13.29
C ARG A 74 -9.94 18.19 12.16
N ASP A 75 -11.02 18.94 12.22
CA ASP A 75 -11.27 20.05 11.30
C ASP A 75 -10.06 21.00 11.33
N ILE A 76 -9.33 21.04 10.23
CA ILE A 76 -8.21 21.97 10.06
C ILE A 76 -8.84 23.30 9.67
N PRO A 77 -8.74 24.36 10.50
CA PRO A 77 -9.12 25.69 10.06
C PRO A 77 -8.30 26.05 8.82
N HIS A 78 -8.95 26.40 7.73
CA HIS A 78 -8.26 26.85 6.51
C HIS A 78 -7.30 27.99 6.87
N GLY A 79 -5.98 27.74 6.77
CA GLY A 79 -4.93 28.74 7.03
C GLY A 79 -4.45 28.87 8.48
N GLY A 80 -4.91 28.04 9.42
CA GLY A 80 -4.47 28.07 10.81
C GLY A 80 -3.17 27.30 11.07
N LEU A 81 -2.30 27.84 11.94
CA LEU A 81 -1.21 27.07 12.55
C LEU A 81 -1.84 25.97 13.40
N LEU A 82 -1.57 24.71 13.03
CA LEU A 82 -2.02 23.57 13.82
C LEU A 82 -1.30 23.58 15.16
N ALA A 83 -2.05 23.61 16.26
CA ALA A 83 -1.48 23.53 17.59
C ALA A 83 -0.71 22.21 17.74
N LYS A 84 0.39 22.28 18.51
CA LYS A 84 1.12 21.07 18.89
C LYS A 84 0.19 20.11 19.63
N GLN A 85 0.26 18.82 19.28
CA GLN A 85 -0.52 17.77 19.90
C GLN A 85 0.43 16.77 20.52
N THR A 86 0.04 16.18 21.64
CA THR A 86 0.80 15.10 22.26
C THR A 86 0.52 13.82 21.49
N VAL A 87 1.58 13.26 20.93
CA VAL A 87 1.58 11.93 20.31
C VAL A 87 1.95 10.93 21.38
N ALA A 88 1.06 10.04 21.73
CA ALA A 88 1.32 8.98 22.69
C ALA A 88 1.25 7.62 21.98
N GLY A 89 2.22 6.75 22.27
CA GLY A 89 2.21 5.36 21.80
C GLY A 89 2.57 5.15 20.33
N ALA A 90 3.11 6.17 19.63
CA ALA A 90 3.69 5.96 18.31
C ALA A 90 4.80 4.91 18.40
N ARG A 91 4.85 4.00 17.45
CA ARG A 91 5.85 2.93 17.45
C ARG A 91 6.66 2.97 16.16
N CYS A 92 7.98 3.03 16.29
CA CYS A 92 8.87 2.99 15.13
C CYS A 92 8.67 1.68 14.35
N PRO A 93 8.33 1.70 13.05
CA PRO A 93 8.13 0.47 12.29
C PRO A 93 9.43 -0.34 12.16
N ASN A 94 10.59 0.32 12.20
CA ASN A 94 11.89 -0.33 12.04
C ASN A 94 12.36 -1.04 13.32
N CYS A 95 12.52 -0.31 14.42
CA CYS A 95 13.10 -0.87 15.66
C CYS A 95 12.08 -1.11 16.78
N GLN A 96 10.82 -0.73 16.56
CA GLN A 96 9.69 -0.91 17.48
C GLN A 96 9.80 -0.13 18.81
N THR A 97 10.73 0.80 18.91
CA THR A 97 10.78 1.72 20.04
C THR A 97 9.47 2.51 20.12
N THR A 98 8.84 2.51 21.30
CA THR A 98 7.65 3.34 21.55
C THR A 98 8.08 4.78 21.76
N LEU A 99 7.40 5.70 21.12
CA LEU A 99 7.70 7.12 21.11
C LEU A 99 6.53 7.91 21.70
N GLY A 100 6.89 8.94 22.46
CA GLY A 100 5.97 10.00 22.86
C GLY A 100 6.62 11.33 22.54
N ASP A 101 5.88 12.23 21.91
CA ASP A 101 6.36 13.57 21.58
C ASP A 101 5.20 14.56 21.53
N THR A 102 5.51 15.85 21.48
CA THR A 102 4.52 16.91 21.30
C THR A 102 4.85 17.68 20.02
N LEU A 103 4.21 17.27 18.94
CA LEU A 103 4.49 17.73 17.60
C LEU A 103 3.26 18.41 16.96
N PRO A 104 3.46 19.38 16.09
CA PRO A 104 2.38 19.83 15.23
C PRO A 104 2.13 18.79 14.13
N PRO A 105 0.89 18.46 13.79
CA PRO A 105 0.60 17.58 12.67
C PRO A 105 0.97 18.26 11.35
N SER A 106 1.47 17.50 10.39
CA SER A 106 1.70 17.90 9.00
C SER A 106 0.40 17.82 8.21
N GLY A 107 0.24 18.64 7.17
CA GLY A 107 -0.87 18.53 6.23
C GLY A 107 -0.75 17.26 5.38
N GLY A 108 -1.81 16.93 4.63
CA GLY A 108 -1.78 15.81 3.71
C GLY A 108 -1.07 16.11 2.38
N ASP A 109 -0.78 15.06 1.65
CA ASP A 109 -0.26 15.14 0.28
C ASP A 109 -1.20 15.94 -0.62
N ARG A 110 -0.64 16.68 -1.60
CA ARG A 110 -1.42 17.32 -2.66
C ARG A 110 -1.17 16.58 -3.97
N VAL A 111 -2.25 16.15 -4.58
CA VAL A 111 -2.21 15.30 -5.77
C VAL A 111 -2.82 15.99 -6.98
N LEU A 112 -2.31 15.67 -8.16
CA LEU A 112 -2.92 16.05 -9.43
C LEU A 112 -3.78 14.91 -9.96
N VAL A 113 -4.97 15.26 -10.45
CA VAL A 113 -5.98 14.33 -10.96
C VAL A 113 -6.31 14.67 -12.41
N LEU A 114 -6.25 13.66 -13.28
CA LEU A 114 -6.66 13.75 -14.68
C LEU A 114 -8.16 13.52 -14.81
N LYS A 115 -8.95 14.60 -14.96
CA LYS A 115 -10.42 14.55 -14.99
C LYS A 115 -10.98 13.93 -16.26
N TYR A 116 -10.35 14.22 -17.38
CA TYR A 116 -10.83 13.77 -18.71
C TYR A 116 -10.56 12.31 -19.00
N LEU A 117 -9.69 11.66 -18.22
CA LEU A 117 -9.12 10.35 -18.56
C LEU A 117 -10.21 9.30 -18.81
N TYR A 118 -11.18 9.22 -17.92
CA TYR A 118 -12.25 8.19 -17.97
C TYR A 118 -13.38 8.50 -18.97
N HIS A 119 -13.29 9.62 -19.71
CA HIS A 119 -14.11 9.86 -20.89
C HIS A 119 -13.55 9.18 -22.14
N PHE A 120 -12.24 8.87 -22.15
CA PHE A 120 -11.53 8.30 -23.30
C PHE A 120 -10.98 6.89 -23.03
N LEU A 121 -10.67 6.58 -21.78
CA LEU A 121 -10.09 5.30 -21.37
C LEU A 121 -10.96 4.66 -20.28
N GLU A 122 -11.06 3.35 -20.33
CA GLU A 122 -11.72 2.60 -19.25
C GLU A 122 -10.89 2.64 -17.98
N PRO A 123 -11.54 2.81 -16.79
CA PRO A 123 -10.88 2.67 -15.51
C PRO A 123 -10.24 1.30 -15.37
N GLN A 124 -9.01 1.26 -14.91
CA GLN A 124 -8.25 0.03 -14.75
C GLN A 124 -8.13 -0.37 -13.28
N ARG A 125 -8.10 -1.67 -13.01
CA ARG A 125 -7.81 -2.17 -11.67
C ARG A 125 -6.45 -1.64 -11.21
N TRP A 126 -6.36 -1.28 -9.94
CA TRP A 126 -5.26 -0.64 -9.25
C TRP A 126 -5.09 0.87 -9.51
N ASP A 127 -5.90 1.49 -10.37
CA ASP A 127 -5.93 2.96 -10.47
C ASP A 127 -6.30 3.58 -9.11
N VAL A 128 -5.64 4.68 -8.76
CA VAL A 128 -6.04 5.52 -7.62
C VAL A 128 -7.01 6.58 -8.13
N VAL A 129 -8.27 6.46 -7.73
CA VAL A 129 -9.38 7.20 -8.31
C VAL A 129 -9.97 8.21 -7.33
N VAL A 130 -10.21 9.42 -7.82
CA VAL A 130 -11.03 10.42 -7.12
C VAL A 130 -12.45 10.33 -7.62
N PHE A 131 -13.41 10.28 -6.71
CA PHE A 131 -14.83 10.13 -7.03
C PHE A 131 -15.72 10.79 -5.97
N LYS A 132 -16.97 11.05 -6.33
CA LYS A 132 -18.00 11.52 -5.39
C LYS A 132 -18.48 10.37 -4.51
N ASN A 133 -18.44 10.57 -3.19
CA ASN A 133 -18.92 9.56 -2.24
C ASN A 133 -20.40 9.24 -2.49
N PRO A 134 -20.77 7.96 -2.71
CA PRO A 134 -22.16 7.58 -2.94
C PRO A 134 -23.10 7.84 -1.75
N GLN A 135 -22.57 7.96 -0.52
CA GLN A 135 -23.35 8.27 0.67
C GLN A 135 -23.57 9.77 0.88
N ASP A 136 -22.64 10.62 0.39
CA ASP A 136 -22.74 12.08 0.39
C ASP A 136 -21.96 12.67 -0.79
N ASN A 137 -22.65 13.05 -1.85
CA ASN A 137 -22.04 13.54 -3.10
C ASN A 137 -21.34 14.90 -2.98
N ARG A 138 -21.39 15.57 -1.83
CA ARG A 138 -20.63 16.78 -1.53
C ARG A 138 -19.19 16.46 -1.15
N ILE A 139 -18.91 15.21 -0.76
CA ILE A 139 -17.62 14.76 -0.29
C ILE A 139 -16.92 14.01 -1.43
N MET A 140 -15.66 14.40 -1.70
CA MET A 140 -14.80 13.67 -2.62
C MET A 140 -13.97 12.65 -1.85
N PHE A 141 -13.96 11.42 -2.35
CA PHE A 141 -13.10 10.36 -1.85
C PHE A 141 -11.99 10.05 -2.86
N ILE A 142 -10.86 9.60 -2.33
CA ILE A 142 -9.78 9.00 -3.10
C ILE A 142 -9.56 7.60 -2.58
N LYS A 143 -9.63 6.61 -3.47
CA LYS A 143 -9.47 5.19 -3.17
C LYS A 143 -8.82 4.48 -4.34
N ARG A 144 -8.38 3.25 -4.09
CA ARG A 144 -7.89 2.35 -5.12
C ARG A 144 -9.03 1.54 -5.72
N LEU A 145 -9.04 1.46 -7.04
CA LEU A 145 -10.03 0.69 -7.80
C LEU A 145 -9.65 -0.80 -7.80
N LEU A 146 -10.48 -1.65 -7.21
CA LEU A 146 -10.23 -3.08 -7.10
C LEU A 146 -11.19 -3.95 -7.91
N GLY A 147 -12.47 -3.58 -7.97
CA GLY A 147 -13.47 -4.35 -8.72
C GLY A 147 -13.95 -3.60 -9.95
N LEU A 148 -14.03 -4.29 -11.08
CA LEU A 148 -14.49 -3.78 -12.37
C LEU A 148 -15.91 -4.25 -12.70
N PRO A 149 -16.66 -3.52 -13.54
CA PRO A 149 -18.01 -3.92 -13.92
C PRO A 149 -18.07 -5.34 -14.50
N GLY A 150 -19.04 -6.13 -14.06
CA GLY A 150 -19.26 -7.50 -14.48
C GLY A 150 -18.54 -8.56 -13.64
N GLU A 151 -17.70 -8.17 -12.70
CA GLU A 151 -16.96 -9.10 -11.86
C GLU A 151 -17.68 -9.40 -10.55
N THR A 152 -17.45 -10.58 -9.99
CA THR A 152 -17.71 -10.88 -8.59
C THR A 152 -16.40 -10.84 -7.83
N LEU A 153 -16.36 -10.04 -6.76
CA LEU A 153 -15.16 -9.79 -5.97
C LEU A 153 -15.32 -10.35 -4.56
N GLU A 154 -14.21 -10.87 -4.03
CA GLU A 154 -14.09 -11.33 -2.67
C GLU A 154 -12.68 -11.07 -2.13
N ILE A 155 -12.58 -10.67 -0.85
CA ILE A 155 -11.32 -10.41 -0.14
C ILE A 155 -11.08 -11.58 0.81
N VAL A 156 -9.97 -12.27 0.61
CA VAL A 156 -9.57 -13.42 1.43
C VAL A 156 -8.10 -13.28 1.81
N HIS A 157 -7.83 -13.21 3.10
CA HIS A 157 -6.48 -13.14 3.68
C HIS A 157 -5.57 -12.06 3.06
N GLY A 158 -6.12 -10.88 2.83
CA GLY A 158 -5.37 -9.74 2.29
C GLY A 158 -5.39 -9.64 0.77
N ASP A 159 -5.69 -10.72 0.08
CA ASP A 159 -5.76 -10.79 -1.37
C ASP A 159 -7.17 -10.50 -1.91
N VAL A 160 -7.21 -9.92 -3.10
CA VAL A 160 -8.43 -9.66 -3.84
C VAL A 160 -8.65 -10.78 -4.86
N PHE A 161 -9.75 -11.47 -4.73
CA PHE A 161 -10.15 -12.53 -5.64
C PHE A 161 -11.29 -12.06 -6.55
N ILE A 162 -11.16 -12.38 -7.83
CA ILE A 162 -12.09 -11.97 -8.87
C ILE A 162 -12.59 -13.20 -9.61
N LYS A 163 -13.90 -13.24 -9.83
CA LYS A 163 -14.54 -14.18 -10.72
C LYS A 163 -15.23 -13.41 -11.85
N LYS A 164 -14.79 -13.61 -13.08
CA LYS A 164 -15.37 -12.97 -14.27
C LYS A 164 -16.67 -13.66 -14.70
N PRO A 165 -17.53 -12.99 -15.46
CA PRO A 165 -18.74 -13.60 -16.01
C PRO A 165 -18.41 -14.88 -16.79
N GLY A 166 -19.08 -15.98 -16.43
CA GLY A 166 -18.88 -17.29 -17.05
C GLY A 166 -17.73 -18.13 -16.47
N GLU A 167 -16.85 -17.54 -15.66
CA GLU A 167 -15.84 -18.31 -14.92
C GLU A 167 -16.48 -18.98 -13.70
N LYS A 168 -16.02 -20.20 -13.37
CA LYS A 168 -16.48 -20.93 -12.20
C LYS A 168 -15.66 -20.63 -10.96
N GLU A 169 -14.37 -20.40 -11.15
CA GLU A 169 -13.38 -20.26 -10.08
C GLU A 169 -12.96 -18.81 -9.89
N TYR A 170 -12.65 -18.44 -8.66
CA TYR A 170 -12.01 -17.20 -8.34
C TYR A 170 -10.52 -17.23 -8.69
N GLN A 171 -10.00 -16.13 -9.18
CA GLN A 171 -8.59 -15.92 -9.46
C GLN A 171 -8.08 -14.72 -8.66
N VAL A 172 -6.87 -14.81 -8.14
CA VAL A 172 -6.24 -13.67 -7.46
C VAL A 172 -5.98 -12.54 -8.45
N ALA A 173 -6.34 -11.31 -8.04
CA ALA A 173 -6.07 -10.12 -8.82
C ALA A 173 -4.63 -9.65 -8.59
N THR A 174 -3.71 -10.13 -9.40
CA THR A 174 -2.29 -9.79 -9.29
C THR A 174 -2.03 -8.31 -9.53
N LYS A 175 -1.22 -7.70 -8.67
CA LYS A 175 -0.79 -6.30 -8.81
C LYS A 175 0.28 -6.16 -9.91
N PRO A 176 0.15 -5.17 -10.82
CA PRO A 176 1.26 -4.78 -11.68
C PRO A 176 2.46 -4.31 -10.84
N LYS A 177 3.71 -4.56 -11.31
CA LYS A 177 4.93 -4.18 -10.57
C LYS A 177 4.88 -2.74 -10.03
N ALA A 178 4.41 -1.81 -10.84
CA ALA A 178 4.34 -0.40 -10.45
C ALA A 178 3.39 -0.14 -9.26
N ALA A 179 2.25 -0.83 -9.19
CA ALA A 179 1.34 -0.76 -8.05
C ALA A 179 1.91 -1.50 -6.84
N GLN A 180 2.46 -2.69 -7.05
CA GLN A 180 3.10 -3.50 -6.01
C GLN A 180 4.23 -2.73 -5.32
N ASP A 181 5.12 -2.09 -6.10
CA ASP A 181 6.25 -1.30 -5.56
C ASP A 181 5.78 -0.12 -4.69
N ALA A 182 4.63 0.48 -5.01
CA ALA A 182 4.05 1.57 -4.23
C ALA A 182 3.35 1.09 -2.94
N MET A 183 3.01 -0.18 -2.85
CA MET A 183 2.25 -0.76 -1.74
C MET A 183 3.12 -1.47 -0.69
N TRP A 184 4.40 -1.72 -0.97
CA TRP A 184 5.30 -2.32 -0.01
C TRP A 184 5.44 -1.45 1.25
N GLN A 185 5.20 -2.04 2.41
CA GLN A 185 5.35 -1.42 3.73
C GLN A 185 6.56 -1.98 4.45
N LEU A 186 7.38 -1.10 5.03
CA LEU A 186 8.58 -1.52 5.73
C LEU A 186 8.27 -2.27 7.02
N ILE A 187 8.87 -3.44 7.19
CA ILE A 187 9.00 -4.15 8.47
C ILE A 187 10.34 -3.82 9.11
N PHE A 188 11.42 -3.90 8.34
CA PHE A 188 12.77 -3.63 8.84
C PHE A 188 13.73 -3.22 7.72
N ASN A 189 14.54 -2.20 8.00
CA ASN A 189 15.67 -1.79 7.15
C ASN A 189 16.94 -1.80 7.99
N ASN A 190 17.90 -2.64 7.60
CA ASN A 190 19.14 -2.85 8.32
C ASN A 190 20.10 -1.63 8.29
N ASP A 191 19.85 -0.64 7.43
CA ASP A 191 20.61 0.61 7.41
C ASP A 191 20.36 1.49 8.65
N TYR A 192 19.24 1.25 9.36
CA TYR A 192 18.83 1.99 10.55
C TYR A 192 18.92 1.10 11.79
N GLN A 193 20.14 0.99 12.34
CA GLN A 193 20.37 0.19 13.53
C GLN A 193 20.07 0.99 14.82
N PRO A 194 19.27 0.44 15.73
CA PRO A 194 19.10 1.03 17.05
C PRO A 194 20.39 0.93 17.88
N ASP A 195 20.54 1.87 18.79
CA ASP A 195 21.54 1.74 19.86
C ASP A 195 21.02 0.72 20.89
N TYR A 196 21.37 -0.53 20.71
CA TYR A 196 20.93 -1.63 21.59
C TYR A 196 21.35 -1.49 23.05
N SER A 197 22.26 -0.56 23.37
CA SER A 197 22.56 -0.23 24.77
C SER A 197 21.45 0.57 25.45
N LYS A 198 20.58 1.22 24.66
CA LYS A 198 19.48 2.09 25.10
C LYS A 198 18.10 1.61 24.65
N ALA A 199 18.05 0.72 23.64
CA ALA A 199 16.81 0.20 23.09
C ALA A 199 16.37 -1.04 23.85
N THR A 200 15.07 -1.17 24.06
CA THR A 200 14.45 -2.42 24.50
C THR A 200 14.31 -3.35 23.30
N GLY A 201 15.26 -4.24 23.07
CA GLY A 201 15.16 -5.22 21.97
C GLY A 201 16.49 -5.87 21.64
N ALA A 202 16.44 -7.00 20.96
CA ALA A 202 17.58 -7.72 20.41
C ALA A 202 17.79 -7.34 18.93
N PRO A 203 18.98 -7.58 18.36
CA PRO A 203 19.22 -7.48 16.94
C PRO A 203 18.19 -8.25 16.14
N ARG A 204 17.73 -7.66 15.01
CA ARG A 204 16.73 -8.30 14.15
C ARG A 204 17.32 -9.40 13.28
N TRP A 205 18.59 -9.28 12.93
CA TRP A 205 19.32 -10.28 12.19
C TRP A 205 20.40 -10.88 13.07
N GLU A 206 20.33 -12.18 13.26
CA GLU A 206 21.33 -12.94 14.02
C GLU A 206 21.75 -14.20 13.27
N PRO A 207 23.02 -14.60 13.37
CA PRO A 207 23.43 -15.91 12.89
C PRO A 207 22.69 -17.02 13.61
N ALA A 208 22.27 -18.03 12.87
CA ALA A 208 21.68 -19.24 13.44
C ALA A 208 22.61 -19.90 14.48
N PRO A 209 22.05 -20.65 15.46
CA PRO A 209 22.86 -21.39 16.42
C PRO A 209 23.89 -22.28 15.70
N GLY A 210 25.18 -22.07 15.95
CA GLY A 210 26.29 -22.79 15.30
C GLY A 210 26.95 -22.06 14.13
N ASP A 211 26.39 -20.96 13.63
CA ASP A 211 26.91 -20.19 12.50
C ASP A 211 27.57 -18.87 12.92
N LYS A 212 27.56 -18.52 14.21
CA LYS A 212 28.12 -17.25 14.74
C LYS A 212 29.58 -17.00 14.36
N ALA A 213 30.39 -18.05 14.25
CA ALA A 213 31.81 -17.91 13.87
C ALA A 213 32.04 -17.54 12.39
N ARG A 214 31.00 -17.65 11.54
CA ARG A 214 31.12 -17.42 10.09
C ARG A 214 30.57 -16.07 9.65
N TRP A 215 29.68 -15.52 10.44
CA TRP A 215 29.11 -14.21 10.19
C TRP A 215 29.71 -13.19 11.13
N LYS A 216 30.13 -12.07 10.57
CA LYS A 216 30.59 -10.91 11.32
C LYS A 216 29.72 -9.72 10.96
N ALA A 217 29.00 -9.19 11.96
CA ALA A 217 28.33 -7.92 11.83
C ALA A 217 29.38 -6.79 11.73
N VAL A 218 29.31 -5.99 10.69
CA VAL A 218 30.21 -4.86 10.41
C VAL A 218 29.39 -3.58 10.22
N ASP A 219 30.05 -2.43 10.17
CA ASP A 219 29.39 -1.12 10.03
C ASP A 219 28.28 -0.92 11.08
N ALA A 220 28.61 -1.14 12.34
CA ALA A 220 27.66 -1.06 13.47
C ALA A 220 26.40 -1.93 13.28
N GLY A 221 26.53 -3.09 12.66
CA GLY A 221 25.43 -4.03 12.41
C GLY A 221 24.63 -3.75 11.11
N ARG A 222 25.03 -2.76 10.32
CA ARG A 222 24.36 -2.44 9.04
C ARG A 222 24.70 -3.40 7.90
N ALA A 223 25.79 -4.15 8.05
CA ALA A 223 26.23 -5.14 7.07
C ALA A 223 26.72 -6.40 7.77
N PHE A 224 26.73 -7.50 7.02
CA PHE A 224 27.23 -8.79 7.47
C PHE A 224 28.27 -9.33 6.49
N ASP A 225 29.46 -9.66 7.02
CA ASP A 225 30.51 -10.34 6.28
C ASP A 225 30.44 -11.83 6.55
N PHE A 226 30.37 -12.63 5.50
CA PHE A 226 30.50 -14.06 5.54
C PHE A 226 31.98 -14.44 5.26
N ALA A 227 32.56 -15.18 6.18
CA ALA A 227 33.99 -15.53 6.09
C ALA A 227 34.30 -16.62 5.07
N GLY A 228 33.29 -17.25 4.49
CA GLY A 228 33.42 -18.43 3.63
C GLY A 228 33.32 -19.75 4.37
N GLY A 229 33.24 -20.83 3.61
CA GLY A 229 33.14 -22.21 4.10
C GLY A 229 31.80 -22.87 3.81
N ARG A 230 31.33 -23.76 4.70
CA ARG A 230 30.01 -24.40 4.56
C ARG A 230 28.90 -23.38 4.73
N THR A 231 27.73 -23.72 4.26
CA THR A 231 26.48 -22.94 4.41
C THR A 231 26.31 -22.43 5.83
N ALA A 232 26.00 -21.15 5.96
CA ALA A 232 25.69 -20.49 7.22
C ALA A 232 24.49 -19.55 7.04
N THR A 233 23.63 -19.53 8.04
CA THR A 233 22.33 -18.84 8.00
C THR A 233 22.33 -17.61 8.91
N LEU A 234 21.74 -16.52 8.39
CA LEU A 234 21.23 -15.39 9.16
C LEU A 234 19.73 -15.52 9.26
N GLU A 235 19.18 -15.42 10.45
CA GLU A 235 17.76 -15.48 10.74
C GLU A 235 17.22 -14.10 11.11
N PHE A 236 16.04 -13.77 10.60
CA PHE A 236 15.34 -12.54 10.91
C PHE A 236 14.39 -12.77 12.09
N HIS A 237 14.59 -12.03 13.16
CA HIS A 237 13.76 -12.08 14.36
C HIS A 237 12.84 -10.87 14.44
N ALA A 238 11.58 -11.07 14.13
CA ALA A 238 10.56 -10.03 14.20
C ALA A 238 9.54 -10.33 15.29
N ASP A 239 9.04 -9.27 15.93
CA ASP A 239 7.83 -9.37 16.73
C ASP A 239 6.65 -9.67 15.81
N ARG A 240 5.71 -10.50 16.25
CA ARG A 240 4.47 -10.81 15.55
C ARG A 240 3.73 -9.58 15.05
N ARG A 241 3.75 -8.48 15.81
CA ARG A 241 3.14 -7.21 15.45
C ARG A 241 3.67 -6.61 14.14
N SER A 242 4.90 -6.95 13.74
CA SER A 242 5.49 -6.51 12.47
C SER A 242 4.74 -7.07 11.25
N PHE A 243 4.00 -8.15 11.43
CA PHE A 243 3.23 -8.82 10.39
C PHE A 243 1.72 -8.56 10.48
N LEU A 244 1.27 -7.66 11.37
CA LEU A 244 -0.15 -7.30 11.45
C LEU A 244 -0.55 -6.27 10.39
N PRO A 245 -1.79 -6.30 9.87
CA PRO A 245 -2.24 -5.42 8.79
C PRO A 245 -2.12 -3.92 9.09
N HIS A 246 -2.32 -3.52 10.34
CA HIS A 246 -2.41 -2.12 10.76
C HIS A 246 -1.16 -1.59 11.48
N TYR A 247 -0.07 -2.36 11.46
CA TYR A 247 1.17 -1.94 12.10
C TYR A 247 1.84 -0.78 11.35
N GLY A 248 2.44 0.15 12.09
CA GLY A 248 3.25 1.24 11.54
C GLY A 248 2.55 2.61 11.54
N TYR A 249 1.84 2.96 10.48
CA TYR A 249 1.22 4.28 10.34
C TYR A 249 0.06 4.52 11.32
N ASN A 250 -0.70 3.48 11.64
CA ASN A 250 -1.95 3.62 12.37
C ASN A 250 -1.74 3.94 13.86
N LEU A 251 -2.70 4.69 14.43
CA LEU A 251 -2.73 4.93 15.87
C LEU A 251 -2.84 3.60 16.61
N PRO A 252 -2.04 3.38 17.66
CA PRO A 252 -2.23 2.23 18.53
C PRO A 252 -3.57 2.40 19.23
N THR A 253 -4.43 1.42 19.07
CA THR A 253 -5.67 1.30 19.84
C THR A 253 -5.48 0.19 20.86
N ASP A 254 -6.14 0.29 22.02
CA ASP A 254 -6.23 -0.84 22.97
C ASP A 254 -6.87 -2.07 22.31
N GLU A 255 -7.47 -1.86 21.13
CA GLU A 255 -8.08 -2.86 20.27
C GLU A 255 -7.09 -3.61 19.40
N ASP A 256 -5.84 -3.14 19.25
CA ASP A 256 -4.78 -3.84 18.48
C ASP A 256 -4.62 -5.31 18.92
N ASN A 257 -4.93 -5.61 20.19
CA ASN A 257 -4.93 -6.97 20.72
C ASN A 257 -6.25 -7.72 20.48
N ARG A 258 -7.35 -7.02 20.15
CA ARG A 258 -8.70 -7.61 19.99
C ARG A 258 -9.03 -7.92 18.52
N ILE A 259 -8.43 -7.20 17.58
CA ILE A 259 -8.80 -7.22 16.16
C ILE A 259 -7.88 -8.13 15.36
N SER A 260 -6.64 -8.28 15.77
CA SER A 260 -5.72 -9.21 15.13
C SER A 260 -5.99 -10.62 15.63
N SER A 261 -6.89 -11.33 14.94
CA SER A 261 -6.95 -12.77 15.08
C SER A 261 -5.61 -13.38 14.63
N GLU A 262 -5.29 -14.59 15.08
CA GLU A 262 -4.12 -15.32 14.56
C GLU A 262 -4.17 -15.50 13.05
N LYS A 263 -5.35 -15.32 12.47
CA LYS A 263 -5.64 -15.46 11.03
C LYS A 263 -5.22 -14.25 10.18
N ASP A 264 -4.93 -13.09 10.79
CA ASP A 264 -4.68 -11.83 10.07
C ASP A 264 -3.19 -11.48 9.93
N LEU A 265 -2.30 -12.47 9.96
CA LEU A 265 -0.88 -12.23 9.68
C LEU A 265 -0.66 -12.00 8.19
N VAL A 266 0.01 -10.92 7.86
CA VAL A 266 0.44 -10.65 6.48
C VAL A 266 1.57 -11.59 6.12
N THR A 267 1.34 -12.47 5.15
CA THR A 267 2.29 -13.48 4.68
C THR A 267 2.96 -13.10 3.37
N ASP A 268 2.47 -12.05 2.72
CA ASP A 268 3.04 -11.50 1.51
C ASP A 268 4.21 -10.58 1.85
N LEU A 269 5.41 -11.05 1.54
CA LEU A 269 6.66 -10.46 1.96
C LEU A 269 7.62 -10.23 0.80
N ARG A 270 8.47 -9.21 0.98
CA ARG A 270 9.65 -8.96 0.15
C ARG A 270 10.89 -8.92 1.02
N LEU A 271 11.86 -9.75 0.69
CA LEU A 271 13.24 -9.69 1.21
C LEU A 271 14.14 -9.13 0.14
N SER A 272 14.90 -8.08 0.45
CA SER A 272 15.90 -7.54 -0.47
C SER A 272 17.22 -7.26 0.24
N CYS A 273 18.32 -7.38 -0.50
CA CYS A 273 19.66 -7.05 -0.03
C CYS A 273 20.60 -6.69 -1.18
N LEU A 274 21.66 -5.97 -0.87
CA LEU A 274 22.81 -5.82 -1.74
C LEU A 274 23.80 -6.95 -1.42
N TYR A 275 23.97 -7.88 -2.34
CA TYR A 275 24.92 -8.99 -2.27
C TYR A 275 26.20 -8.62 -2.98
N VAL A 276 27.33 -8.75 -2.30
CA VAL A 276 28.68 -8.50 -2.87
C VAL A 276 29.51 -9.76 -2.73
N PRO A 277 29.61 -10.61 -3.78
CA PRO A 277 30.54 -11.75 -3.80
C PRO A 277 31.97 -11.21 -3.80
N THR A 278 32.82 -11.67 -2.89
CA THR A 278 34.23 -11.27 -2.85
C THR A 278 35.17 -12.33 -3.45
N ALA A 279 34.66 -13.51 -3.75
CA ALA A 279 35.38 -14.60 -4.40
C ALA A 279 34.50 -15.30 -5.45
N ALA A 280 35.16 -16.02 -6.37
CA ALA A 280 34.49 -16.66 -7.50
C ALA A 280 33.60 -17.86 -7.14
N ALA A 281 33.70 -18.40 -5.94
CA ALA A 281 32.93 -19.58 -5.50
C ALA A 281 31.88 -19.26 -4.44
N SER A 282 31.48 -17.99 -4.30
CA SER A 282 30.46 -17.59 -3.33
C SER A 282 29.06 -17.77 -3.89
N SER A 283 28.12 -18.16 -3.02
CA SER A 283 26.69 -18.21 -3.32
C SER A 283 25.89 -17.61 -2.19
N VAL A 284 24.68 -17.17 -2.51
CA VAL A 284 23.72 -16.58 -1.55
C VAL A 284 22.35 -17.21 -1.74
N SER A 285 21.64 -17.44 -0.64
CA SER A 285 20.23 -17.87 -0.65
C SER A 285 19.37 -16.88 0.10
N LEU A 286 18.25 -16.51 -0.51
CA LEU A 286 17.17 -15.72 0.10
C LEU A 286 16.00 -16.66 0.38
N GLY A 287 15.47 -16.65 1.61
CA GLY A 287 14.36 -17.51 2.02
C GLY A 287 13.20 -16.74 2.65
N LEU A 288 11.98 -17.10 2.28
CA LEU A 288 10.70 -16.59 2.81
C LEU A 288 9.76 -17.74 3.12
N THR A 289 8.92 -17.59 4.14
CA THR A 289 7.80 -18.49 4.36
C THR A 289 6.47 -17.76 4.28
N SER A 290 5.45 -18.44 3.72
CA SER A 290 4.06 -17.99 3.72
C SER A 290 3.19 -19.16 4.17
N PHE A 291 2.44 -18.98 5.27
CA PHE A 291 1.77 -20.09 5.97
C PHE A 291 2.76 -21.20 6.36
N SER A 292 2.58 -22.37 5.74
CA SER A 292 3.50 -23.52 5.90
C SER A 292 4.37 -23.77 4.67
N ASP A 293 4.24 -22.93 3.65
CA ASP A 293 5.03 -23.02 2.43
C ASP A 293 6.34 -22.25 2.60
N GLU A 294 7.44 -22.82 2.09
CA GLU A 294 8.78 -22.24 2.14
C GLU A 294 9.27 -22.01 0.72
N PHE A 295 9.82 -20.84 0.49
CA PHE A 295 10.37 -20.41 -0.78
C PHE A 295 11.81 -19.97 -0.59
N SER A 296 12.71 -20.45 -1.42
CA SER A 296 14.07 -19.91 -1.43
C SER A 296 14.65 -19.82 -2.85
N VAL A 297 15.59 -18.91 -3.01
CA VAL A 297 16.36 -18.75 -4.24
C VAL A 297 17.83 -18.82 -3.91
N ASP A 298 18.51 -19.82 -4.47
CA ASP A 298 19.94 -19.97 -4.38
C ASP A 298 20.59 -19.37 -5.63
N LEU A 299 21.39 -18.33 -5.48
CA LEU A 299 22.14 -17.70 -6.56
C LEU A 299 23.63 -17.98 -6.41
N ALA A 300 24.15 -18.79 -7.31
CA ALA A 300 25.57 -19.14 -7.38
C ALA A 300 26.37 -18.15 -8.22
N SER A 301 27.67 -18.09 -8.00
CA SER A 301 28.59 -17.17 -8.70
C SER A 301 28.68 -17.39 -10.20
N ASP A 302 28.39 -18.60 -10.70
CA ASP A 302 28.30 -18.92 -12.12
C ASP A 302 27.02 -18.36 -12.80
N GLY A 303 26.17 -17.68 -12.03
CA GLY A 303 24.89 -17.12 -12.48
C GLY A 303 23.73 -18.11 -12.44
N LYS A 304 23.94 -19.33 -11.98
CA LYS A 304 22.85 -20.31 -11.81
C LYS A 304 21.98 -19.87 -10.63
N ALA A 305 20.71 -19.57 -10.90
CA ALA A 305 19.72 -19.31 -9.85
C ALA A 305 18.73 -20.50 -9.79
N THR A 306 18.60 -21.10 -8.61
CA THR A 306 17.68 -22.21 -8.36
C THR A 306 16.63 -21.78 -7.35
N ILE A 307 15.39 -21.81 -7.78
CA ILE A 307 14.21 -21.48 -6.96
C ILE A 307 13.66 -22.79 -6.41
N HIS A 308 13.52 -22.84 -5.09
CA HIS A 308 12.99 -23.99 -4.37
C HIS A 308 11.61 -23.69 -3.81
N TYR A 309 10.73 -24.65 -3.91
CA TYR A 309 9.40 -24.66 -3.33
C TYR A 309 9.27 -25.87 -2.42
N ASN A 310 9.04 -25.65 -1.16
CA ASN A 310 8.68 -26.68 -0.18
C ASN A 310 7.28 -26.34 0.33
N THR A 311 6.27 -26.94 -0.26
CA THR A 311 4.87 -26.61 -0.06
C THR A 311 4.07 -27.82 0.40
N LEU A 312 2.83 -27.59 0.82
CA LEU A 312 1.90 -28.67 1.13
C LEU A 312 1.61 -29.61 -0.06
N GLN A 313 1.84 -29.12 -1.28
CA GLN A 313 1.66 -29.90 -2.51
C GLN A 313 2.89 -30.75 -2.86
N GLY A 314 4.02 -30.50 -2.18
CA GLY A 314 5.27 -31.22 -2.39
C GLY A 314 6.48 -30.29 -2.52
N VAL A 315 7.61 -30.90 -2.82
CA VAL A 315 8.89 -30.21 -3.05
C VAL A 315 9.16 -30.15 -4.54
N SER A 316 9.40 -28.96 -5.05
CA SER A 316 9.77 -28.72 -6.44
C SER A 316 10.87 -27.67 -6.56
N LYS A 317 11.53 -27.62 -7.71
CA LYS A 317 12.54 -26.60 -7.98
C LYS A 317 12.55 -26.20 -9.45
N GLN A 318 12.92 -24.95 -9.69
CA GLN A 318 13.19 -24.42 -11.02
C GLN A 318 14.58 -23.81 -11.07
N THR A 319 15.23 -23.89 -12.21
CA THR A 319 16.57 -23.31 -12.40
C THR A 319 16.56 -22.40 -13.62
N ILE A 320 17.13 -21.22 -13.45
CA ILE A 320 17.38 -20.26 -14.54
C ILE A 320 18.88 -19.94 -14.59
N GLN A 321 19.37 -19.55 -15.76
CA GLN A 321 20.76 -19.17 -15.95
C GLN A 321 20.83 -17.66 -16.20
N LEU A 322 21.50 -16.97 -15.31
CA LEU A 322 21.87 -15.55 -15.41
C LEU A 322 23.34 -15.43 -15.86
N PRO A 323 23.80 -14.26 -16.25
CA PRO A 323 25.21 -14.03 -16.44
C PRO A 323 26.02 -14.32 -15.16
N PRO A 324 27.24 -14.86 -15.27
CA PRO A 324 28.10 -15.09 -14.11
C PRO A 324 28.33 -13.81 -13.30
N LEU A 325 28.35 -13.94 -11.98
CA LEU A 325 28.57 -12.82 -11.08
C LEU A 325 30.04 -12.42 -11.05
N THR A 326 30.30 -11.12 -11.05
CA THR A 326 31.65 -10.58 -10.97
C THR A 326 32.02 -10.32 -9.51
N PRO A 327 33.09 -10.92 -8.99
CA PRO A 327 33.58 -10.63 -7.64
C PRO A 327 33.85 -9.13 -7.44
N GLY A 328 33.43 -8.59 -6.28
CA GLY A 328 33.55 -7.18 -5.95
C GLY A 328 32.42 -6.28 -6.49
N ARG A 329 31.61 -6.75 -7.43
CA ARG A 329 30.41 -6.04 -7.87
C ARG A 329 29.26 -6.31 -6.91
N GLY A 330 28.50 -5.27 -6.54
CA GLY A 330 27.23 -5.40 -5.82
C GLY A 330 26.07 -5.74 -6.75
N TYR A 331 25.19 -6.62 -6.30
CA TYR A 331 23.95 -7.02 -6.98
C TYR A 331 22.78 -6.78 -6.02
N GLU A 332 21.83 -5.98 -6.45
CA GLU A 332 20.57 -5.82 -5.71
C GLU A 332 19.67 -7.03 -5.96
N LEU A 333 19.46 -7.84 -4.93
CA LEU A 333 18.63 -9.03 -4.98
C LEU A 333 17.32 -8.77 -4.25
N ALA A 334 16.19 -9.25 -4.80
CA ALA A 334 14.92 -9.27 -4.09
C ALA A 334 14.13 -10.54 -4.39
N LEU A 335 13.68 -11.21 -3.33
CA LEU A 335 12.73 -12.30 -3.36
C LEU A 335 11.39 -11.80 -2.83
N GLU A 336 10.32 -12.05 -3.57
CA GLU A 336 8.94 -11.68 -3.22
C GLU A 336 8.04 -12.91 -3.22
N HIS A 337 7.19 -12.99 -2.21
CA HIS A 337 5.94 -13.74 -2.27
C HIS A 337 4.80 -12.74 -2.13
N ALA A 338 3.97 -12.60 -3.16
CA ALA A 338 2.81 -11.71 -3.15
C ALA A 338 1.77 -12.15 -4.19
N ASP A 339 0.50 -11.91 -3.89
CA ASP A 339 -0.64 -12.32 -4.73
C ASP A 339 -0.54 -13.81 -5.12
N LEU A 340 -0.20 -14.68 -4.17
CA LEU A 340 0.00 -16.13 -4.35
C LEU A 340 1.06 -16.48 -5.39
N GLY A 341 2.04 -15.62 -5.62
CA GLY A 341 3.12 -15.83 -6.58
C GLY A 341 4.50 -15.56 -5.99
N VAL A 342 5.52 -16.21 -6.52
CA VAL A 342 6.92 -16.00 -6.17
C VAL A 342 7.63 -15.30 -7.31
N ARG A 343 8.35 -14.22 -7.00
CA ARG A 343 9.13 -13.43 -7.97
C ARG A 343 10.54 -13.21 -7.46
N PHE A 344 11.51 -13.26 -8.35
CA PHE A 344 12.90 -12.95 -8.04
C PHE A 344 13.43 -11.87 -8.97
N TYR A 345 14.12 -10.89 -8.38
CA TYR A 345 14.67 -9.74 -9.07
C TYR A 345 16.19 -9.67 -8.85
N VAL A 346 16.90 -9.25 -9.89
CA VAL A 346 18.31 -8.88 -9.84
C VAL A 346 18.45 -7.49 -10.47
N ASP A 347 19.07 -6.55 -9.76
CA ASP A 347 19.22 -5.15 -10.19
C ASP A 347 17.89 -4.54 -10.68
N ASP A 348 16.82 -4.71 -9.89
CA ASP A 348 15.41 -4.30 -10.13
C ASP A 348 14.76 -4.95 -11.39
N SER A 349 15.46 -5.83 -12.08
CA SER A 349 14.92 -6.56 -13.23
C SER A 349 14.29 -7.87 -12.77
N LEU A 350 13.04 -8.13 -13.19
CA LEU A 350 12.37 -9.41 -12.94
C LEU A 350 13.08 -10.51 -13.75
N VAL A 351 13.75 -11.42 -13.08
CA VAL A 351 14.46 -12.53 -13.71
C VAL A 351 13.74 -13.87 -13.59
N PHE A 352 12.81 -13.95 -12.64
CA PHE A 352 11.98 -15.12 -12.44
C PHE A 352 10.60 -14.77 -11.87
N GLN A 353 9.57 -15.47 -12.37
CA GLN A 353 8.21 -15.48 -11.81
C GLN A 353 7.69 -16.91 -11.82
N SER A 354 7.07 -17.33 -10.70
CA SER A 354 6.45 -18.65 -10.59
C SER A 354 5.34 -18.85 -11.62
N ASN A 355 5.19 -20.07 -12.08
CA ASN A 355 4.09 -20.48 -12.94
C ASN A 355 3.22 -21.55 -12.22
N PRO A 356 1.97 -21.76 -12.66
CA PRO A 356 1.06 -22.71 -12.02
C PRO A 356 1.54 -24.17 -12.01
N GLU A 357 2.46 -24.56 -12.91
CA GLU A 357 2.98 -25.94 -12.97
C GLU A 357 3.87 -26.30 -11.78
N HIS A 358 4.51 -25.28 -11.16
CA HIS A 358 5.47 -25.47 -10.08
C HIS A 358 4.96 -24.96 -8.73
N TYR A 359 4.14 -23.94 -8.75
CA TYR A 359 3.50 -23.38 -7.58
C TYR A 359 2.15 -22.78 -7.94
N GLN A 360 1.09 -23.39 -7.42
CA GLN A 360 -0.26 -22.89 -7.57
C GLN A 360 -1.02 -23.07 -6.25
N VAL A 361 -1.52 -21.97 -5.71
CA VAL A 361 -2.49 -21.97 -4.62
C VAL A 361 -3.79 -21.45 -5.19
N THR A 362 -4.83 -22.28 -5.15
CA THR A 362 -6.17 -21.86 -5.58
C THR A 362 -6.90 -21.13 -4.45
N TYR A 363 -7.99 -20.44 -4.80
CA TYR A 363 -8.91 -19.86 -3.83
C TYR A 363 -9.35 -20.89 -2.78
N HIS A 364 -9.72 -22.10 -3.21
CA HIS A 364 -10.15 -23.18 -2.31
C HIS A 364 -9.04 -23.66 -1.39
N ASP A 365 -7.81 -23.77 -1.90
CA ASP A 365 -6.64 -24.13 -1.07
C ASP A 365 -6.43 -23.10 0.04
N LEU A 366 -6.50 -21.79 -0.30
CA LEU A 366 -6.33 -20.73 0.67
C LEU A 366 -7.43 -20.75 1.73
N VAL A 367 -8.70 -20.86 1.34
CA VAL A 367 -9.82 -20.95 2.27
C VAL A 367 -9.69 -22.16 3.20
N ASN A 368 -9.28 -23.32 2.67
CA ASN A 368 -9.04 -24.52 3.47
C ASN A 368 -7.91 -24.30 4.48
N ARG A 369 -6.81 -23.63 4.09
CA ARG A 369 -5.70 -23.29 5.00
C ARG A 369 -6.15 -22.39 6.14
N LEU A 370 -7.00 -21.42 5.85
CA LEU A 370 -7.54 -20.48 6.85
C LEU A 370 -8.49 -21.16 7.85
N ASN A 371 -9.13 -22.26 7.47
CA ASN A 371 -9.97 -23.06 8.35
C ASN A 371 -9.16 -23.96 9.29
N GLU A 372 -7.84 -24.06 9.10
CA GLU A 372 -6.91 -24.80 9.94
C GLU A 372 -5.94 -23.85 10.66
N PRO A 373 -6.33 -23.22 11.79
CA PRO A 373 -5.53 -22.15 12.44
C PRO A 373 -4.10 -22.58 12.81
N MET A 374 -3.88 -23.87 13.09
CA MET A 374 -2.54 -24.38 13.41
C MET A 374 -1.55 -24.30 12.24
N ARG A 375 -2.01 -24.02 11.03
CA ARG A 375 -1.15 -23.86 9.85
C ARG A 375 -0.73 -22.40 9.61
N ILE A 376 -1.35 -21.44 10.29
CA ILE A 376 -0.98 -20.04 10.17
C ILE A 376 0.17 -19.76 11.12
N ARG A 377 1.38 -19.84 10.59
CA ARG A 377 2.60 -19.54 11.33
C ARG A 377 3.07 -18.13 11.04
N GLN A 378 3.77 -17.56 12.02
CA GLN A 378 4.49 -16.30 11.78
C GLN A 378 5.48 -16.49 10.65
N PRO A 379 5.50 -15.60 9.64
CA PRO A 379 6.47 -15.70 8.54
C PRO A 379 7.91 -15.69 9.04
N GLN A 380 8.73 -16.49 8.41
CA GLN A 380 10.18 -16.53 8.63
C GLN A 380 10.91 -15.98 7.42
N VAL A 381 12.01 -15.28 7.68
CA VAL A 381 12.86 -14.69 6.66
C VAL A 381 14.30 -15.06 6.96
N THR A 382 15.00 -15.61 5.97
CA THR A 382 16.37 -16.07 6.12
C THR A 382 17.26 -15.60 4.98
N LEU A 383 18.53 -15.43 5.29
CA LEU A 383 19.62 -15.24 4.33
C LEU A 383 20.67 -16.29 4.61
N GLN A 384 21.18 -16.93 3.58
CA GLN A 384 22.26 -17.91 3.72
C GLN A 384 23.38 -17.55 2.76
N ALA A 385 24.61 -17.91 3.14
CA ALA A 385 25.76 -17.87 2.26
C ALA A 385 26.53 -19.19 2.33
N ASP A 386 27.15 -19.55 1.22
CA ASP A 386 27.92 -20.79 1.08
C ASP A 386 29.15 -20.58 0.18
N GLY A 387 30.18 -21.39 0.38
CA GLY A 387 31.39 -21.38 -0.42
C GLY A 387 32.31 -20.22 -0.11
N GLY A 388 32.56 -19.35 -1.08
CA GLY A 388 33.46 -18.21 -0.94
C GLY A 388 32.92 -17.08 -0.05
N PRO A 389 33.80 -16.19 0.45
CA PRO A 389 33.37 -15.07 1.25
C PRO A 389 32.54 -14.07 0.44
N CYS A 390 31.59 -13.43 1.14
CA CYS A 390 30.72 -12.41 0.57
C CYS A 390 30.28 -11.41 1.63
N GLN A 391 29.61 -10.34 1.20
CA GLN A 391 29.04 -9.33 2.07
C GLN A 391 27.59 -9.10 1.72
N LEU A 392 26.74 -8.94 2.76
CA LEU A 392 25.32 -8.57 2.66
C LEU A 392 25.13 -7.18 3.26
N ARG A 393 24.54 -6.28 2.48
CA ARG A 393 24.25 -4.88 2.88
C ARG A 393 22.83 -4.51 2.50
N HIS A 394 22.35 -3.37 3.02
CA HIS A 394 21.05 -2.78 2.68
C HIS A 394 19.89 -3.79 2.74
N ILE A 395 19.95 -4.66 3.76
CA ILE A 395 18.94 -5.72 3.93
C ILE A 395 17.63 -5.07 4.36
N LYS A 396 16.55 -5.37 3.62
CA LYS A 396 15.21 -4.87 3.91
C LYS A 396 14.22 -6.01 3.90
N VAL A 397 13.31 -5.99 4.86
CA VAL A 397 12.14 -6.86 4.91
C VAL A 397 10.91 -5.95 4.84
N MET A 398 10.03 -6.23 3.89
CA MET A 398 8.81 -5.48 3.63
C MET A 398 7.63 -6.44 3.58
N ARG A 399 6.44 -5.93 3.84
CA ARG A 399 5.17 -6.64 3.68
C ARG A 399 4.27 -5.90 2.72
N ASP A 400 3.36 -6.63 2.10
CA ASP A 400 2.37 -6.03 1.22
C ASP A 400 1.25 -5.30 2.00
N VAL A 401 0.50 -4.47 1.29
CA VAL A 401 -0.79 -3.98 1.76
C VAL A 401 -1.73 -5.17 1.91
N TYR A 402 -2.34 -5.27 3.07
CA TYR A 402 -3.29 -6.34 3.40
C TYR A 402 -4.70 -5.78 3.44
N TYR A 403 -5.55 -6.19 2.49
CA TYR A 403 -6.94 -5.79 2.48
C TYR A 403 -7.74 -6.65 3.47
N THR A 404 -8.17 -6.04 4.56
CA THR A 404 -9.01 -6.74 5.55
C THR A 404 -10.43 -6.91 5.02
N SER A 405 -11.05 -8.03 5.32
CA SER A 405 -12.47 -8.26 5.02
C SER A 405 -13.41 -7.41 5.91
N THR A 406 -12.87 -6.88 7.01
CA THR A 406 -13.57 -5.98 7.94
C THR A 406 -12.70 -4.76 8.23
N THR A 407 -13.28 -3.70 8.77
CA THR A 407 -12.54 -2.51 9.24
C THR A 407 -12.64 -2.38 10.74
N LEU A 408 -11.69 -1.68 11.36
CA LEU A 408 -11.66 -1.41 12.80
C LEU A 408 -12.91 -0.67 13.30
N ASP A 409 -13.47 0.19 12.46
CA ASP A 409 -14.67 0.95 12.79
C ASP A 409 -15.96 0.13 12.78
N LEU A 410 -15.94 -1.08 12.24
CA LEU A 410 -17.14 -1.92 12.22
C LEU A 410 -17.64 -2.29 13.62
N ASN A 411 -16.77 -2.43 14.60
CA ASN A 411 -17.18 -2.73 15.98
C ASN A 411 -17.96 -1.55 16.60
N ASN A 412 -17.53 -0.31 16.33
CA ASN A 412 -18.27 0.89 16.72
C ASN A 412 -19.50 1.13 15.83
N TYR A 413 -19.43 0.73 14.56
CA TYR A 413 -20.48 0.91 13.57
C TYR A 413 -21.60 -0.13 13.71
N GLU A 414 -21.28 -1.39 14.00
CA GLU A 414 -22.29 -2.40 14.32
C GLU A 414 -23.08 -2.04 15.57
N THR A 415 -22.44 -1.44 16.57
CA THR A 415 -23.14 -0.91 17.75
C THR A 415 -24.05 0.25 17.36
N ARG A 416 -23.59 1.19 16.52
CA ARG A 416 -24.40 2.33 16.03
C ARG A 416 -25.48 1.90 15.02
N LEU A 417 -25.20 0.94 14.13
CA LEU A 417 -26.21 0.37 13.22
C LEU A 417 -27.24 -0.45 13.97
N GLY A 418 -26.84 -1.19 15.00
CA GLY A 418 -27.75 -1.89 15.89
C GLY A 418 -28.71 -0.93 16.58
N ASP A 419 -28.22 0.23 17.01
CA ASP A 419 -29.06 1.26 17.64
C ASP A 419 -29.94 2.00 16.62
N VAL A 420 -29.40 2.31 15.42
CA VAL A 420 -30.17 2.93 14.33
C VAL A 420 -31.20 1.95 13.75
N ALA A 421 -30.88 0.68 13.59
CA ALA A 421 -31.83 -0.35 13.15
C ALA A 421 -32.93 -0.55 14.18
N LYS A 422 -32.64 -0.53 15.50
CA LYS A 422 -33.62 -0.52 16.57
C LYS A 422 -34.49 0.74 16.55
N LEU A 423 -33.88 1.92 16.33
CA LEU A 423 -34.57 3.20 16.27
C LEU A 423 -35.51 3.30 15.06
N LEU A 424 -35.14 2.68 13.94
CA LEU A 424 -35.94 2.66 12.71
C LEU A 424 -36.93 1.49 12.62
N GLY A 425 -36.98 0.63 13.65
CA GLY A 425 -37.92 -0.53 13.65
C GLY A 425 -37.60 -1.57 12.56
N ILE A 426 -36.37 -1.55 12.02
CA ILE A 426 -35.93 -2.52 11.03
C ILE A 426 -35.62 -3.81 11.77
N SER A 427 -36.56 -4.73 11.80
CA SER A 427 -36.29 -6.09 12.24
C SER A 427 -35.32 -6.71 11.26
N ARG A 428 -34.21 -7.28 11.78
CA ARG A 428 -33.29 -8.11 11.01
C ARG A 428 -34.12 -9.21 10.34
N GLY A 429 -34.44 -9.01 9.06
CA GLY A 429 -34.97 -10.09 8.24
C GLY A 429 -33.88 -11.17 8.20
N SER A 430 -34.29 -12.41 8.39
CA SER A 430 -33.45 -13.61 8.44
C SER A 430 -32.69 -13.94 7.16
N GLY A 431 -32.07 -12.94 6.53
CA GLY A 431 -31.34 -13.03 5.28
C GLY A 431 -30.25 -11.95 5.09
N ALA A 432 -30.15 -10.96 5.99
CA ALA A 432 -29.04 -10.00 5.92
C ALA A 432 -27.79 -10.67 6.50
N ARG A 433 -26.88 -11.10 5.62
CA ARG A 433 -25.54 -11.54 6.01
C ARG A 433 -24.84 -10.38 6.71
N SER A 434 -24.40 -10.59 7.93
CA SER A 434 -23.76 -9.58 8.79
C SER A 434 -22.27 -9.44 8.46
N GLY A 435 -21.92 -9.18 7.18
CA GLY A 435 -20.54 -9.04 6.73
C GLY A 435 -20.34 -7.79 5.89
N SER A 436 -19.12 -7.29 5.85
CA SER A 436 -18.72 -6.23 4.92
C SER A 436 -18.92 -6.67 3.47
N TRP A 437 -19.25 -5.74 2.58
CA TRP A 437 -19.29 -6.03 1.15
C TRP A 437 -17.92 -6.52 0.65
N GLY A 438 -17.92 -7.56 -0.18
CA GLY A 438 -16.69 -8.15 -0.70
C GLY A 438 -15.90 -8.97 0.32
N GLY A 439 -16.41 -9.21 1.53
CA GLY A 439 -15.82 -10.16 2.48
C GLY A 439 -16.14 -11.62 2.12
N GLN A 440 -15.43 -12.56 2.73
CA GLN A 440 -15.56 -14.01 2.45
C GLN A 440 -16.99 -14.54 2.55
N ASP A 441 -17.79 -14.00 3.45
CA ASP A 441 -19.19 -14.42 3.64
C ASP A 441 -20.18 -13.54 2.88
N ASN A 442 -19.73 -12.50 2.19
CA ASN A 442 -20.56 -11.54 1.48
C ASN A 442 -19.87 -11.02 0.20
N PRO A 443 -19.61 -11.91 -0.78
CA PRO A 443 -19.02 -11.50 -2.06
C PRO A 443 -19.93 -10.50 -2.77
N ILE A 444 -19.33 -9.57 -3.54
CA ILE A 444 -20.06 -8.53 -4.25
C ILE A 444 -19.95 -8.72 -5.76
N THR A 445 -21.10 -8.72 -6.46
CA THR A 445 -21.14 -8.78 -7.92
C THR A 445 -21.44 -7.39 -8.48
N LEU A 446 -20.55 -6.91 -9.34
CA LEU A 446 -20.59 -5.56 -9.90
C LEU A 446 -21.36 -5.54 -11.21
N ALA A 447 -22.38 -4.69 -11.33
CA ALA A 447 -23.18 -4.61 -12.52
C ALA A 447 -22.41 -4.00 -13.70
N ARG A 448 -22.66 -4.51 -14.91
CA ARG A 448 -22.10 -4.05 -16.18
C ARG A 448 -23.20 -3.84 -17.20
N GLY A 449 -22.94 -2.96 -18.18
CA GLY A 449 -23.87 -2.66 -19.28
C GLY A 449 -24.95 -1.65 -18.90
N LYS A 450 -24.80 -1.00 -17.77
CA LYS A 450 -25.67 0.09 -17.32
C LYS A 450 -25.13 1.49 -17.69
N GLY A 451 -24.06 1.57 -18.48
CA GLY A 451 -23.44 2.84 -18.87
C GLY A 451 -22.92 3.61 -17.67
N ASP A 452 -23.46 4.81 -17.41
CA ASP A 452 -23.08 5.65 -16.28
C ASP A 452 -23.31 5.01 -14.90
N LEU A 453 -24.09 3.93 -14.83
CA LEU A 453 -24.36 3.15 -13.62
C LEU A 453 -23.53 1.86 -13.55
N ASP A 454 -22.57 1.65 -14.44
CA ASP A 454 -21.61 0.56 -14.29
C ASP A 454 -20.90 0.68 -12.92
N GLU A 455 -20.80 -0.43 -12.21
CA GLU A 455 -20.42 -0.47 -10.80
C GLU A 455 -18.95 -0.81 -10.62
N PHE A 456 -18.29 -0.09 -9.72
CA PHE A 456 -16.89 -0.28 -9.33
C PHE A 456 -16.78 -0.52 -7.82
N PHE A 457 -15.76 -1.26 -7.40
CA PHE A 457 -15.45 -1.49 -5.99
C PHE A 457 -14.14 -0.82 -5.61
N MET A 458 -14.16 -0.01 -4.55
CA MET A 458 -13.06 0.88 -4.16
C MET A 458 -12.62 0.61 -2.74
N LEU A 459 -11.31 0.42 -2.51
CA LEU A 459 -10.73 0.29 -1.17
C LEU A 459 -9.63 1.33 -0.91
N GLY A 460 -9.42 1.66 0.35
CA GLY A 460 -8.24 2.41 0.77
C GLY A 460 -7.05 1.49 1.03
N ASP A 461 -5.84 1.96 0.71
CA ASP A 461 -4.60 1.21 0.97
C ASP A 461 -4.32 1.06 2.47
N ASN A 462 -4.84 1.95 3.32
CA ASN A 462 -4.91 1.76 4.77
C ASN A 462 -6.18 0.98 5.14
N SER A 463 -6.24 -0.25 4.68
CA SER A 463 -7.43 -1.07 4.70
C SER A 463 -8.12 -1.18 6.07
N PRO A 464 -7.40 -1.36 7.20
CA PRO A 464 -8.05 -1.46 8.52
C PRO A 464 -8.76 -0.18 8.97
N LEU A 465 -8.31 1.01 8.51
CA LEU A 465 -8.82 2.32 8.91
C LEU A 465 -9.42 3.10 7.74
N SER A 466 -9.97 2.42 6.74
CA SER A 466 -10.57 3.04 5.57
C SER A 466 -12.09 2.91 5.55
N ALA A 467 -12.78 4.04 5.55
CA ALA A 467 -14.21 4.08 5.18
C ALA A 467 -14.32 3.98 3.65
N ASP A 468 -14.68 2.82 3.14
CA ASP A 468 -14.71 2.51 1.72
C ASP A 468 -15.88 1.58 1.32
N SER A 469 -15.83 1.01 0.14
CA SER A 469 -16.88 0.17 -0.43
C SER A 469 -17.41 -0.92 0.51
N ARG A 470 -16.55 -1.47 1.37
CA ARG A 470 -16.96 -2.51 2.34
C ARG A 470 -18.04 -2.05 3.31
N MET A 471 -18.09 -0.75 3.59
CA MET A 471 -18.90 -0.17 4.67
C MET A 471 -20.11 0.62 4.18
N TRP A 472 -20.28 0.88 2.90
CA TRP A 472 -21.34 1.75 2.42
C TRP A 472 -22.69 1.02 2.40
N THR A 473 -23.53 1.36 3.36
CA THR A 473 -24.85 0.75 3.61
C THR A 473 -26.00 1.69 3.30
N SER A 474 -25.71 2.91 2.81
CA SER A 474 -26.70 3.91 2.44
C SER A 474 -26.31 4.62 1.16
N ALA A 475 -27.26 5.29 0.52
CA ALA A 475 -27.07 6.16 -0.63
C ALA A 475 -27.65 7.54 -0.34
N ALA A 476 -26.95 8.59 -0.82
CA ALA A 476 -27.44 9.95 -0.63
C ALA A 476 -28.73 10.19 -1.43
N PRO A 477 -29.78 10.77 -0.81
CA PRO A 477 -31.05 11.06 -1.49
C PRO A 477 -30.90 11.98 -2.70
N THR A 478 -29.87 12.82 -2.72
CA THR A 478 -29.59 13.80 -3.78
C THR A 478 -28.84 13.23 -4.98
N LEU A 479 -28.47 11.94 -4.95
CA LEU A 479 -27.80 11.30 -6.08
C LEU A 479 -28.82 10.84 -7.13
N ARG A 480 -28.41 10.82 -8.41
CA ARG A 480 -29.21 10.25 -9.52
C ARG A 480 -29.19 8.72 -9.49
N LEU A 481 -29.34 8.16 -8.29
CA LEU A 481 -29.25 6.71 -8.06
C LEU A 481 -30.61 6.09 -7.82
N TRP A 482 -31.66 6.90 -7.71
CA TRP A 482 -33.02 6.47 -7.44
C TRP A 482 -33.78 6.29 -8.77
N LYS A 483 -34.54 5.19 -8.88
CA LYS A 483 -35.41 4.92 -10.04
C LYS A 483 -36.48 6.01 -10.17
N ASP A 484 -37.08 6.35 -9.04
CA ASP A 484 -38.00 7.46 -8.90
C ASP A 484 -37.57 8.32 -7.70
N PRO A 485 -37.05 9.55 -7.94
CA PRO A 485 -36.63 10.44 -6.88
C PRO A 485 -37.78 10.95 -5.99
N ALA A 486 -39.05 10.87 -6.45
CA ALA A 486 -40.23 11.25 -5.69
C ALA A 486 -40.76 10.13 -4.79
N ALA A 487 -40.34 8.89 -5.06
CA ALA A 487 -40.73 7.74 -4.24
C ALA A 487 -39.83 7.63 -2.98
N PRO A 488 -40.27 6.89 -1.95
CA PRO A 488 -39.46 6.62 -0.77
C PRO A 488 -38.07 6.05 -1.15
N HIS A 489 -37.01 6.52 -0.46
CA HIS A 489 -35.64 6.08 -0.67
C HIS A 489 -35.41 4.69 -0.04
N THR A 490 -36.00 3.67 -0.63
CA THR A 490 -35.87 2.26 -0.24
C THR A 490 -34.89 1.52 -1.16
N LEU A 491 -34.37 0.38 -0.73
CA LEU A 491 -33.47 -0.44 -1.56
C LEU A 491 -34.10 -0.87 -2.89
N GLU A 492 -35.42 -1.07 -2.92
CA GLU A 492 -36.16 -1.43 -4.14
C GLU A 492 -36.19 -0.32 -5.19
N ASN A 493 -36.14 0.93 -4.73
CA ASN A 493 -36.06 2.12 -5.58
C ASN A 493 -34.62 2.50 -5.97
N LEU A 494 -33.60 1.83 -5.45
CA LEU A 494 -32.20 2.11 -5.76
C LEU A 494 -31.81 1.51 -7.12
N GLN A 495 -31.07 2.26 -7.95
CA GLN A 495 -30.66 1.83 -9.29
C GLN A 495 -29.37 1.01 -9.30
N TYR A 496 -28.59 1.05 -8.23
CA TYR A 496 -27.31 0.38 -8.11
C TYR A 496 -27.21 -0.36 -6.78
N GLN A 497 -26.18 -1.22 -6.65
CA GLN A 497 -25.93 -1.97 -5.43
C GLN A 497 -25.17 -1.09 -4.41
N LEU A 498 -25.57 -1.12 -3.14
CA LEU A 498 -24.80 -0.53 -2.05
C LEU A 498 -23.40 -1.18 -1.97
N GLY A 499 -22.42 -0.42 -1.48
CA GLY A 499 -21.03 -0.87 -1.46
C GLY A 499 -20.29 -0.65 -2.78
N THR A 500 -20.92 -0.08 -3.82
CA THR A 500 -20.30 0.19 -5.11
C THR A 500 -20.20 1.69 -5.40
N VAL A 501 -19.42 2.05 -6.41
CA VAL A 501 -19.35 3.40 -6.99
C VAL A 501 -19.83 3.34 -8.42
N PRO A 502 -20.90 4.03 -8.80
CA PRO A 502 -21.34 4.09 -10.18
C PRO A 502 -20.39 4.96 -11.02
N ARG A 503 -20.25 4.64 -12.30
CA ARG A 503 -19.33 5.32 -13.23
C ARG A 503 -19.44 6.84 -13.21
N TYR A 504 -20.65 7.39 -13.18
CA TYR A 504 -20.85 8.84 -13.20
C TYR A 504 -20.32 9.58 -11.95
N ASN A 505 -20.04 8.85 -10.87
CA ASN A 505 -19.39 9.42 -9.69
C ASN A 505 -17.87 9.55 -9.86
N LEU A 506 -17.25 8.87 -10.84
CA LEU A 506 -15.81 8.94 -11.09
C LEU A 506 -15.44 10.33 -11.60
N MET A 507 -14.47 10.96 -10.94
CA MET A 507 -13.95 12.27 -11.32
C MET A 507 -12.71 12.16 -12.20
N GLY A 508 -11.80 11.22 -11.85
CA GLY A 508 -10.57 11.04 -12.60
C GLY A 508 -9.53 10.25 -11.82
N ARG A 509 -8.39 10.02 -12.47
CA ARG A 509 -7.25 9.28 -11.91
C ARG A 509 -6.25 10.23 -11.28
N ALA A 510 -5.89 10.00 -10.02
CA ALA A 510 -4.75 10.64 -9.39
C ALA A 510 -3.46 10.05 -9.97
N PHE A 511 -2.53 10.91 -10.40
CA PHE A 511 -1.32 10.44 -11.10
C PHE A 511 -0.02 10.97 -10.54
N PHE A 512 -0.04 12.09 -9.82
CA PHE A 512 1.18 12.72 -9.33
C PHE A 512 0.98 13.41 -7.98
N VAL A 513 1.87 13.14 -7.03
CA VAL A 513 2.01 13.91 -5.79
C VAL A 513 2.93 15.08 -6.08
N TYR A 514 2.36 16.26 -6.32
CA TYR A 514 3.14 17.45 -6.68
C TYR A 514 3.57 18.29 -5.49
N TRP A 515 2.90 18.13 -4.36
CA TRP A 515 3.23 18.77 -3.10
C TRP A 515 3.08 17.76 -1.97
N PRO A 516 4.12 16.95 -1.73
CA PRO A 516 4.16 16.08 -0.55
C PRO A 516 4.04 16.94 0.70
N ALA A 517 3.48 16.39 1.76
CA ALA A 517 3.38 17.07 3.04
C ALA A 517 4.72 17.69 3.41
N GLY A 518 4.72 19.03 3.52
CA GLY A 518 5.97 19.80 3.53
C GLY A 518 6.68 19.77 4.86
N HIS A 519 8.01 19.90 4.83
CA HIS A 519 8.81 20.21 6.00
C HIS A 519 8.40 21.58 6.57
N ARG A 520 8.19 21.63 7.88
CA ARG A 520 7.95 22.89 8.57
C ARG A 520 9.29 23.56 8.88
N LEU A 521 9.49 24.74 8.36
CA LEU A 521 10.48 25.65 8.93
C LEU A 521 9.97 26.11 10.32
N PRO A 522 10.84 26.24 11.34
CA PRO A 522 10.45 26.41 12.74
C PRO A 522 9.54 27.62 13.05
N MET A 523 9.27 28.52 12.12
CA MET A 523 8.50 29.76 12.33
C MET A 523 7.52 30.13 11.20
N LEU A 524 7.38 29.32 10.16
CA LEU A 524 6.59 29.71 8.99
C LEU A 524 5.62 28.60 8.57
N VAL A 525 4.49 29.00 8.01
CA VAL A 525 3.53 28.20 7.27
C VAL A 525 4.27 27.15 6.43
N PRO A 526 3.76 25.90 6.25
CA PRO A 526 4.40 24.88 5.43
C PRO A 526 4.51 25.35 3.97
N ALA A 527 5.52 26.17 3.70
CA ALA A 527 5.70 26.90 2.46
C ALA A 527 6.62 26.19 1.47
N VAL A 528 7.32 25.14 1.92
CA VAL A 528 8.29 24.45 1.09
C VAL A 528 7.86 22.99 0.91
N PRO A 529 7.58 22.56 -0.35
CA PRO A 529 7.29 21.17 -0.62
C PRO A 529 8.53 20.31 -0.33
N ASN A 530 8.32 19.11 0.17
CA ASN A 530 9.37 18.10 0.22
C ASN A 530 9.63 17.55 -1.19
N VAL A 531 10.42 18.31 -1.98
CA VAL A 531 10.66 18.02 -3.42
C VAL A 531 11.19 16.60 -3.64
N GLY A 532 11.95 16.07 -2.66
CA GLY A 532 12.49 14.72 -2.71
C GLY A 532 11.44 13.60 -2.60
N GLN A 533 10.21 13.93 -2.20
CA GLN A 533 9.09 12.99 -2.11
C GLN A 533 8.03 13.21 -3.20
N MET A 534 8.24 14.11 -4.15
CA MET A 534 7.41 14.18 -5.33
C MET A 534 7.47 12.85 -6.09
N ARG A 535 6.31 12.27 -6.43
CA ARG A 535 6.27 10.93 -7.03
C ARG A 535 5.04 10.73 -7.90
N MET A 536 5.20 9.84 -8.89
CA MET A 536 4.04 9.31 -9.63
C MET A 536 3.22 8.40 -8.70
N ILE A 537 1.90 8.53 -8.79
CA ILE A 537 0.96 7.64 -8.11
C ILE A 537 0.75 6.44 -9.03
N ARG A 538 0.94 5.25 -8.48
CA ARG A 538 0.92 3.99 -9.24
C ARG A 538 0.04 2.96 -8.58
#